data_5c52dce00795d037dc3bea6e6718f9e4
#
_entry.id   5c52dce00795d037dc3bea6e6718f9e4
#
_cell.length_a   1.000
_cell.length_b   1.000
_cell.length_c   1.000
_cell.angle_alpha   90.00
_cell.angle_beta   90.00
_cell.angle_gamma   90.00
#
_symmetry.space_group_name_H-M   'P 1'
#
loop_
_entity.id
_entity.type
_entity.pdbx_description
1 polymer ?
#
loop_
_entity_poly.entity_id
_entity_poly.type
_entity_poly.pdbx_seq_one_letter_code
_entity_poly.pdbx_strand_id
1 'polypeptide(L)'
;MSKRLRKMISHEQFQDWLAHMDDALEAFLARLPAEMRERLDGSPESLGVLEAWLLERYPTIDAILEDEEASHLDGAARYVGEVFRRMLGGHWRLRLNNPKYVYYGIPEFWFLEKKDTPIASLPLVTSSLDRRTGKHLLLVFNGAKECIERNRAQQP
;
A
#
# COMPACT_ATOMS: atom_id res chain seq x y z
N MET A 1 -8.78 18.81 -14.33
CA MET A 1 -7.81 17.74 -14.53
C MET A 1 -7.76 16.85 -13.30
N SER A 2 -7.85 15.54 -13.48
CA SER A 2 -7.67 14.61 -12.37
C SER A 2 -6.20 14.60 -11.96
N LYS A 3 -5.95 14.55 -10.65
CA LYS A 3 -4.60 14.44 -10.12
C LYS A 3 -4.08 13.03 -10.29
N ARG A 4 -2.78 12.90 -10.39
CA ARG A 4 -2.12 11.61 -10.62
C ARG A 4 -1.14 11.29 -9.51
N LEU A 5 -0.90 9.99 -9.31
CA LEU A 5 0.13 9.51 -8.39
C LEU A 5 1.51 9.98 -8.87
N ARG A 6 2.34 10.38 -7.92
CA ARG A 6 3.73 10.73 -8.21
C ARG A 6 4.54 9.46 -8.44
N LYS A 7 5.34 9.46 -9.49
CA LYS A 7 6.18 8.33 -9.85
C LYS A 7 7.63 8.60 -9.50
N MET A 8 8.32 7.56 -9.06
CA MET A 8 9.77 7.62 -8.88
C MET A 8 10.43 7.47 -10.25
N ILE A 9 11.54 8.15 -10.45
CA ILE A 9 12.25 8.15 -11.74
C ILE A 9 13.58 7.42 -11.69
N SER A 10 14.02 6.99 -10.50
CA SER A 10 15.32 6.29 -10.36
C SER A 10 15.26 5.26 -9.24
N HIS A 11 16.14 4.28 -9.34
CA HIS A 11 16.33 3.29 -8.27
C HIS A 11 16.94 3.92 -7.02
N GLU A 12 17.69 5.00 -7.17
CA GLU A 12 18.22 5.75 -6.04
C GLU A 12 17.11 6.35 -5.19
N GLN A 13 16.11 6.96 -5.83
CA GLN A 13 14.92 7.45 -5.12
C GLN A 13 14.20 6.32 -4.37
N PHE A 14 14.11 5.15 -5.00
CA PHE A 14 13.47 3.99 -4.39
C PHE A 14 14.24 3.49 -3.17
N GLN A 15 15.57 3.38 -3.27
CA GLN A 15 16.40 2.96 -2.14
C GLN A 15 16.27 3.94 -0.97
N ASP A 16 16.22 5.23 -1.27
CA ASP A 16 16.03 6.27 -0.28
C ASP A 16 14.66 6.13 0.40
N TRP A 17 13.60 5.88 -0.39
CA TRP A 17 12.27 5.63 0.12
C TRP A 17 12.22 4.42 1.05
N LEU A 18 12.91 3.33 0.68
CA LEU A 18 13.02 2.13 1.53
C LEU A 18 13.78 2.41 2.83
N ALA A 19 14.85 3.18 2.74
CA ALA A 19 15.68 3.50 3.92
C ALA A 19 14.90 4.30 4.96
N HIS A 20 13.90 5.06 4.55
CA HIS A 20 13.06 5.87 5.44
C HIS A 20 11.77 5.17 5.88
N MET A 21 11.61 3.87 5.62
CA MET A 21 10.36 3.15 5.88
C MET A 21 9.89 3.30 7.33
N ASP A 22 10.75 2.96 8.29
CA ASP A 22 10.36 2.97 9.70
C ASP A 22 10.08 4.38 10.21
N ASP A 23 10.94 5.34 9.86
CA ASP A 23 10.76 6.74 10.27
C ASP A 23 9.48 7.33 9.69
N ALA A 24 9.19 7.04 8.43
CA ALA A 24 7.98 7.55 7.77
C ALA A 24 6.71 6.94 8.37
N LEU A 25 6.73 5.65 8.71
CA LEU A 25 5.62 4.98 9.37
C LEU A 25 5.39 5.55 10.77
N GLU A 26 6.44 5.73 11.54
CA GLU A 26 6.35 6.33 12.87
C GLU A 26 5.73 7.73 12.80
N ALA A 27 6.21 8.55 11.86
CA ALA A 27 5.67 9.90 11.65
C ALA A 27 4.21 9.88 11.22
N PHE A 28 3.83 8.94 10.37
CA PHE A 28 2.44 8.78 9.94
C PHE A 28 1.54 8.43 11.12
N LEU A 29 1.91 7.42 11.89
CA LEU A 29 1.12 6.98 13.05
C LEU A 29 1.01 8.08 14.10
N ALA A 30 2.05 8.87 14.29
CA ALA A 30 2.06 9.96 15.26
C ALA A 30 1.04 11.06 14.94
N ARG A 31 0.65 11.20 13.66
CA ARG A 31 -0.34 12.18 13.23
C ARG A 31 -1.79 11.71 13.38
N LEU A 32 -2.00 10.43 13.71
CA LEU A 32 -3.33 9.85 13.83
C LEU A 32 -3.83 9.93 15.27
N PRO A 33 -5.17 9.88 15.50
CA PRO A 33 -5.71 9.83 16.87
C PRO A 33 -5.15 8.64 17.65
N ALA A 34 -4.93 8.82 18.94
CA ALA A 34 -4.32 7.80 19.82
C ALA A 34 -5.08 6.46 19.78
N GLU A 35 -6.41 6.52 19.80
CA GLU A 35 -7.27 5.32 19.74
C GLU A 35 -7.03 4.52 18.46
N MET A 36 -6.84 5.21 17.36
CA MET A 36 -6.59 4.59 16.08
C MET A 36 -5.19 3.98 16.03
N ARG A 37 -4.18 4.69 16.57
CA ARG A 37 -2.81 4.17 16.60
C ARG A 37 -2.70 2.83 17.30
N GLU A 38 -3.43 2.65 18.39
CA GLU A 38 -3.46 1.38 19.13
C GLU A 38 -4.03 0.24 18.30
N ARG A 39 -4.97 0.55 17.41
CA ARG A 39 -5.61 -0.44 16.57
C ARG A 39 -4.83 -0.73 15.28
N LEU A 40 -3.89 0.14 14.91
CA LEU A 40 -3.00 -0.09 13.76
C LEU A 40 -1.77 -0.88 14.21
N ASP A 41 -2.00 -2.14 14.54
CA ASP A 41 -1.04 -3.05 15.16
C ASP A 41 -0.29 -3.94 14.17
N GLY A 42 -0.44 -3.69 12.87
CA GLY A 42 0.20 -4.49 11.82
C GLY A 42 -0.56 -5.75 11.46
N SER A 43 -1.68 -6.04 12.10
CA SER A 43 -2.51 -7.19 11.77
C SER A 43 -3.28 -6.98 10.46
N PRO A 44 -3.73 -8.07 9.80
CA PRO A 44 -4.60 -7.93 8.63
C PRO A 44 -5.87 -7.13 8.93
N GLU A 45 -6.46 -7.34 10.10
CA GLU A 45 -7.69 -6.65 10.53
C GLU A 45 -7.49 -5.14 10.63
N SER A 46 -6.27 -4.69 10.93
CA SER A 46 -5.97 -3.26 11.01
C SER A 46 -6.12 -2.54 9.67
N LEU A 47 -6.09 -3.27 8.56
CA LEU A 47 -6.35 -2.69 7.24
C LEU A 47 -7.75 -2.10 7.14
N GLY A 48 -8.74 -2.74 7.79
CA GLY A 48 -10.09 -2.20 7.87
C GLY A 48 -10.17 -0.92 8.69
N VAL A 49 -9.37 -0.83 9.75
CA VAL A 49 -9.28 0.38 10.57
C VAL A 49 -8.71 1.54 9.75
N LEU A 50 -7.63 1.28 9.03
CA LEU A 50 -7.02 2.29 8.16
C LEU A 50 -8.00 2.74 7.07
N GLU A 51 -8.67 1.80 6.43
CA GLU A 51 -9.62 2.12 5.35
C GLU A 51 -10.78 2.97 5.86
N ALA A 52 -11.31 2.69 7.04
CA ALA A 52 -12.37 3.51 7.65
C ALA A 52 -11.91 4.95 7.84
N TRP A 53 -10.67 5.14 8.31
CA TRP A 53 -10.11 6.48 8.47
C TRP A 53 -9.95 7.19 7.12
N LEU A 54 -9.48 6.47 6.10
CA LEU A 54 -9.33 7.04 4.76
C LEU A 54 -10.67 7.51 4.21
N LEU A 55 -11.71 6.69 4.34
CA LEU A 55 -13.05 7.03 3.83
C LEU A 55 -13.67 8.22 4.57
N GLU A 56 -13.43 8.33 5.86
CA GLU A 56 -13.94 9.45 6.65
C GLU A 56 -13.25 10.76 6.27
N ARG A 57 -11.93 10.71 6.06
CA ARG A 57 -11.13 11.90 5.78
C ARG A 57 -11.23 12.38 4.33
N TYR A 58 -11.31 11.45 3.38
CA TYR A 58 -11.23 11.78 1.95
C TYR A 58 -12.51 11.38 1.21
N PRO A 59 -13.29 12.34 0.74
CA PRO A 59 -14.51 12.04 -0.02
C PRO A 59 -14.22 11.50 -1.43
N THR A 60 -13.04 11.80 -2.00
CA THR A 60 -12.65 11.40 -3.35
C THR A 60 -11.17 11.07 -3.41
N ILE A 61 -10.76 10.41 -4.50
CA ILE A 61 -9.33 10.17 -4.78
C ILE A 61 -8.58 11.50 -4.89
N ASP A 62 -9.15 12.48 -5.57
CA ASP A 62 -8.48 13.78 -5.76
C ASP A 62 -8.14 14.45 -4.43
N ALA A 63 -8.96 14.23 -3.39
CA ALA A 63 -8.72 14.81 -2.08
C ALA A 63 -7.41 14.30 -1.45
N ILE A 64 -7.09 13.02 -1.56
CA ILE A 64 -5.83 12.48 -1.01
C ILE A 64 -4.63 12.81 -1.90
N LEU A 65 -4.87 13.12 -3.17
CA LEU A 65 -3.80 13.47 -4.12
C LEU A 65 -3.39 14.94 -4.03
N GLU A 66 -4.02 15.74 -3.17
CA GLU A 66 -3.58 17.10 -2.92
C GLU A 66 -2.17 17.12 -2.32
N ASP A 67 -1.37 18.12 -2.65
CA ASP A 67 0.03 18.21 -2.20
C ASP A 67 0.14 18.20 -0.68
N GLU A 68 -0.80 18.85 0.01
CA GLU A 68 -0.84 18.91 1.47
C GLU A 68 -1.07 17.54 2.12
N GLU A 69 -1.63 16.60 1.36
CA GLU A 69 -1.94 15.25 1.84
C GLU A 69 -0.89 14.22 1.43
N ALA A 70 0.20 14.63 0.77
CA ALA A 70 1.21 13.71 0.25
C ALA A 70 1.79 12.79 1.32
N SER A 71 2.05 13.29 2.52
CA SER A 71 2.60 12.48 3.60
C SER A 71 1.58 11.49 4.17
N HIS A 72 0.29 11.81 4.14
CA HIS A 72 -0.76 10.87 4.53
C HIS A 72 -0.91 9.74 3.50
N LEU A 73 -0.87 10.08 2.22
CA LEU A 73 -0.93 9.07 1.16
C LEU A 73 0.27 8.13 1.23
N ASP A 74 1.48 8.70 1.34
CA ASP A 74 2.71 7.92 1.46
C ASP A 74 2.68 7.02 2.70
N GLY A 75 2.30 7.57 3.85
CA GLY A 75 2.23 6.82 5.10
C GLY A 75 1.22 5.69 5.04
N ALA A 76 0.04 5.93 4.49
CA ALA A 76 -0.99 4.91 4.31
C ALA A 76 -0.50 3.79 3.38
N ALA A 77 0.14 4.15 2.26
CA ALA A 77 0.68 3.17 1.31
C ALA A 77 1.78 2.33 1.96
N ARG A 78 2.68 2.95 2.71
CA ARG A 78 3.73 2.22 3.44
C ARG A 78 3.12 1.26 4.47
N TYR A 79 2.10 1.71 5.20
CA TYR A 79 1.43 0.88 6.20
C TYR A 79 0.81 -0.36 5.56
N VAL A 80 0.00 -0.16 4.52
CA VAL A 80 -0.63 -1.26 3.78
C VAL A 80 0.45 -2.24 3.30
N GLY A 81 1.49 -1.69 2.69
CA GLY A 81 2.58 -2.49 2.15
C GLY A 81 3.32 -3.30 3.20
N GLU A 82 3.60 -2.71 4.34
CA GLU A 82 4.31 -3.43 5.40
C GLU A 82 3.44 -4.51 6.05
N VAL A 83 2.12 -4.32 6.12
CA VAL A 83 1.22 -5.40 6.56
C VAL A 83 1.31 -6.59 5.59
N PHE A 84 1.21 -6.34 4.29
CA PHE A 84 1.34 -7.41 3.28
C PHE A 84 2.69 -8.10 3.39
N ARG A 85 3.77 -7.34 3.46
CA ARG A 85 5.12 -7.88 3.48
C ARG A 85 5.37 -8.73 4.73
N ARG A 86 4.98 -8.24 5.90
CA ARG A 86 5.21 -8.94 7.17
C ARG A 86 4.35 -10.19 7.31
N MET A 87 3.12 -10.15 6.84
CA MET A 87 2.17 -11.26 6.98
C MET A 87 2.33 -12.32 5.90
N LEU A 88 2.64 -11.91 4.67
CA LEU A 88 2.67 -12.83 3.53
C LEU A 88 4.09 -13.14 3.03
N GLY A 89 5.08 -12.41 3.51
CA GLY A 89 6.43 -12.43 2.95
C GLY A 89 6.43 -11.69 1.61
N GLY A 90 7.54 -11.38 1.06
CA GLY A 90 7.61 -10.66 -0.20
C GLY A 90 8.60 -9.52 -0.11
N HIS A 91 8.84 -8.91 -1.23
CA HIS A 91 9.84 -7.87 -1.36
C HIS A 91 9.29 -6.68 -2.10
N TRP A 92 9.67 -5.49 -1.64
CA TRP A 92 9.43 -4.27 -2.38
C TRP A 92 10.31 -4.24 -3.64
N ARG A 93 9.75 -3.76 -4.73
CA ARG A 93 10.52 -3.53 -5.95
C ARG A 93 9.98 -2.34 -6.72
N LEU A 94 10.80 -1.80 -7.62
CA LEU A 94 10.43 -0.71 -8.51
C LEU A 94 10.79 -1.10 -9.94
N ARG A 95 9.87 -0.98 -10.87
CA ARG A 95 10.13 -1.24 -12.29
C ARG A 95 10.22 0.08 -13.06
N LEU A 96 11.33 0.26 -13.73
CA LEU A 96 11.63 1.45 -14.55
C LEU A 96 12.01 1.10 -15.98
N ASN A 97 11.83 -0.17 -16.38
CA ASN A 97 12.25 -0.63 -17.71
C ASN A 97 11.20 -0.47 -18.80
N ASN A 98 9.96 -0.16 -18.45
CA ASN A 98 8.88 0.00 -19.42
C ASN A 98 7.90 1.10 -18.96
N PRO A 99 7.97 2.31 -19.56
CA PRO A 99 7.08 3.41 -19.18
C PRO A 99 5.58 3.11 -19.37
N LYS A 100 5.25 2.08 -20.12
CA LYS A 100 3.84 1.68 -20.33
C LYS A 100 3.35 0.70 -19.28
N TYR A 101 4.22 0.19 -18.42
CA TYR A 101 3.84 -0.72 -17.34
C TYR A 101 2.91 0.00 -16.37
N VAL A 102 1.85 -0.69 -15.92
CA VAL A 102 0.81 -0.08 -15.08
C VAL A 102 1.36 0.51 -13.77
N TYR A 103 2.37 -0.12 -13.18
CA TYR A 103 3.01 0.37 -11.96
C TYR A 103 4.40 0.96 -12.19
N TYR A 104 4.66 1.43 -13.39
CA TYR A 104 5.91 2.11 -13.68
C TYR A 104 6.17 3.24 -12.67
N GLY A 105 7.33 3.22 -12.03
CA GLY A 105 7.71 4.24 -11.06
C GLY A 105 6.98 4.20 -9.72
N ILE A 106 6.18 3.16 -9.48
CA ILE A 106 5.40 2.98 -8.25
C ILE A 106 5.89 1.74 -7.51
N PRO A 107 6.27 1.85 -6.22
CA PRO A 107 6.69 0.66 -5.46
C PRO A 107 5.62 -0.41 -5.45
N GLU A 108 6.03 -1.64 -5.70
CA GLU A 108 5.14 -2.79 -5.71
C GLU A 108 5.73 -3.93 -4.88
N PHE A 109 4.88 -4.92 -4.54
CA PHE A 109 5.33 -6.13 -3.86
C PHE A 109 5.52 -7.25 -4.85
N TRP A 110 6.58 -7.98 -4.67
CA TRP A 110 6.83 -9.21 -5.40
C TRP A 110 6.80 -10.37 -4.42
N PHE A 111 5.94 -11.36 -4.72
CA PHE A 111 5.85 -12.61 -3.96
C PHE A 111 6.31 -13.73 -4.87
N LEU A 112 7.15 -14.63 -4.34
CA LEU A 112 7.64 -15.76 -5.11
C LEU A 112 6.49 -16.64 -5.61
N GLU A 113 5.48 -16.81 -4.79
CA GLU A 113 4.33 -17.67 -5.05
C GLU A 113 3.23 -16.99 -5.90
N LYS A 114 3.37 -15.70 -6.17
CA LYS A 114 2.35 -14.91 -6.88
C LYS A 114 3.03 -14.02 -7.93
N LYS A 115 3.72 -14.67 -8.86
CA LYS A 115 4.59 -13.97 -9.82
C LYS A 115 3.87 -13.12 -10.86
N ASP A 116 2.66 -13.54 -11.23
CA ASP A 116 1.95 -12.96 -12.38
C ASP A 116 1.06 -11.78 -12.03
N THR A 117 0.83 -11.51 -10.75
CA THR A 117 -0.08 -10.45 -10.32
C THR A 117 0.61 -9.58 -9.27
N PRO A 118 1.32 -8.55 -9.70
CA PRO A 118 1.96 -7.63 -8.75
C PRO A 118 0.91 -6.85 -7.95
N ILE A 119 1.26 -6.47 -6.73
CA ILE A 119 0.42 -5.65 -5.86
C ILE A 119 1.18 -4.38 -5.52
N ALA A 120 0.58 -3.24 -5.78
CA ALA A 120 1.15 -1.95 -5.42
C ALA A 120 0.26 -1.29 -4.37
N SER A 121 0.83 -0.94 -3.21
CA SER A 121 0.05 -0.42 -2.09
C SER A 121 -0.53 0.97 -2.37
N LEU A 122 0.19 1.82 -3.09
CA LEU A 122 -0.28 3.15 -3.41
C LEU A 122 -1.60 3.13 -4.21
N PRO A 123 -1.68 2.37 -5.34
CA PRO A 123 -2.96 2.19 -6.02
C PRO A 123 -4.03 1.49 -5.19
N LEU A 124 -3.66 0.61 -4.25
CA LEU A 124 -4.64 0.01 -3.35
C LEU A 124 -5.32 1.05 -2.47
N VAL A 125 -4.55 2.01 -1.95
CA VAL A 125 -5.10 3.10 -1.14
C VAL A 125 -6.09 3.92 -1.98
N THR A 126 -5.70 4.32 -3.19
CA THR A 126 -6.60 5.11 -4.04
C THR A 126 -7.82 4.31 -4.49
N SER A 127 -7.67 3.01 -4.76
CA SER A 127 -8.79 2.14 -5.11
C SER A 127 -9.80 2.01 -3.96
N SER A 128 -9.32 1.96 -2.72
CA SER A 128 -10.22 1.91 -1.56
C SER A 128 -11.12 3.14 -1.49
N LEU A 129 -10.58 4.30 -1.84
CA LEU A 129 -11.35 5.55 -1.89
C LEU A 129 -12.32 5.58 -3.06
N ASP A 130 -11.96 4.99 -4.19
CA ASP A 130 -12.83 4.92 -5.35
C ASP A 130 -14.02 3.99 -5.09
N ARG A 131 -13.76 2.80 -4.55
CA ARG A 131 -14.78 1.79 -4.30
C ARG A 131 -15.68 2.09 -3.10
N ARG A 132 -15.13 2.72 -2.07
CA ARG A 132 -15.84 3.16 -0.86
C ARG A 132 -16.63 2.07 -0.14
N THR A 133 -16.14 0.84 -0.19
CA THR A 133 -16.80 -0.30 0.50
C THR A 133 -16.41 -0.41 1.97
N GLY A 134 -15.26 0.13 2.35
CA GLY A 134 -14.69 -0.05 3.69
C GLY A 134 -14.04 -1.42 3.88
N LYS A 135 -14.07 -2.29 2.86
CA LYS A 135 -13.60 -3.68 2.94
C LYS A 135 -12.57 -4.03 1.87
N HIS A 136 -12.13 -3.04 1.10
CA HIS A 136 -11.28 -3.31 -0.09
C HIS A 136 -9.89 -3.79 0.28
N LEU A 137 -9.22 -3.12 1.21
CA LEU A 137 -7.83 -3.47 1.57
C LEU A 137 -7.74 -4.88 2.13
N LEU A 138 -8.62 -5.23 3.06
CA LEU A 138 -8.62 -6.58 3.65
C LEU A 138 -9.04 -7.64 2.64
N LEU A 139 -9.97 -7.32 1.75
CA LEU A 139 -10.40 -8.22 0.66
C LEU A 139 -9.21 -8.57 -0.24
N VAL A 140 -8.43 -7.57 -0.66
CA VAL A 140 -7.25 -7.79 -1.51
C VAL A 140 -6.18 -8.58 -0.75
N PHE A 141 -5.98 -8.26 0.54
CA PHE A 141 -5.05 -9.00 1.39
C PHE A 141 -5.44 -10.48 1.45
N ASN A 142 -6.69 -10.78 1.75
CA ASN A 142 -7.17 -12.17 1.87
C ASN A 142 -7.06 -12.92 0.53
N GLY A 143 -7.33 -12.24 -0.58
CA GLY A 143 -7.16 -12.83 -1.90
C GLY A 143 -5.71 -13.19 -2.20
N ALA A 144 -4.78 -12.31 -1.85
CA ALA A 144 -3.35 -12.56 -2.01
C ALA A 144 -2.89 -13.73 -1.13
N LYS A 145 -3.35 -13.75 0.13
CA LYS A 145 -3.04 -14.83 1.07
C LYS A 145 -3.49 -16.19 0.54
N GLU A 146 -4.73 -16.28 0.07
CA GLU A 146 -5.26 -17.52 -0.49
C GLU A 146 -4.48 -17.97 -1.72
N CYS A 147 -4.12 -17.05 -2.60
CA CYS A 147 -3.32 -17.35 -3.80
C CYS A 147 -1.95 -17.90 -3.42
N ILE A 148 -1.28 -17.27 -2.45
CA ILE A 148 0.04 -17.70 -1.98
C ILE A 148 -0.03 -19.09 -1.33
N GLU A 149 -1.03 -19.33 -0.48
CA GLU A 149 -1.21 -20.61 0.19
C GLU A 149 -1.48 -21.75 -0.81
N ARG A 150 -2.33 -21.51 -1.81
CA ARG A 150 -2.58 -22.50 -2.86
C ARG A 150 -1.32 -22.83 -3.65
N ASN A 151 -0.53 -21.83 -3.98
CA ASN A 151 0.68 -22.03 -4.77
C ASN A 151 1.75 -22.76 -3.96
N ARG A 152 1.85 -22.51 -2.66
CA ARG A 152 2.75 -23.27 -1.76
C ARG A 152 2.35 -24.73 -1.68
N ALA A 153 1.04 -25.00 -1.57
CA ALA A 153 0.53 -26.36 -1.48
C ALA A 153 0.78 -27.18 -2.75
N GLN A 154 0.97 -26.51 -3.90
CA GLN A 154 1.24 -27.16 -5.19
C GLN A 154 2.73 -27.36 -5.47
N GLN A 155 3.60 -26.81 -4.63
CA GLN A 155 5.05 -27.00 -4.81
C GLN A 155 5.44 -28.40 -4.25
N PRO A 156 6.29 -29.16 -5.00
CA PRO A 156 6.77 -30.47 -4.52
C PRO A 156 7.72 -30.36 -3.34
#